data_3041257515ebe7e43a73a45e5ea91491
#
_entry.id   3041257515ebe7e43a73a45e5ea91491
#
_cell.length_a   1.000
_cell.length_b   1.000
_cell.length_c   1.000
_cell.angle_alpha   90.00
_cell.angle_beta   90.00
_cell.angle_gamma   90.00
#
_symmetry.space_group_name_H-M   'P 1'
#
loop_
_entity.id
_entity.type
_entity.pdbx_description
1 polymer ?
#
loop_
_entity_poly.entity_id
_entity_poly.type
_entity_poly.pdbx_seq_one_letter_code
_entity_poly.pdbx_strand_id
1 'polypeptide(L)'
;MKQHRLAAAIALVGLVLSGCDSQTNVELKTPAQKASYGIGLNMGKSLSQEGMDDLDSKAVAKGIEDALGKKKQQLTDEELTEAFAFLQKRAEERMVAIGDENAKAGKKFLEENGKRDGVTTTASGLQYEIVKKADGPQPKATDVVTVHYEGRLTDGTVFDSSIERGSPIDLPVSGVIPGWVEALQLMHVGEKIKLYIPSELAYGAQSPSPAIPANSVLVFDMELLGIKDPSKPDAEPEAGAAAQPEAKADAKK
;
A
#
# COMPACT_ATOMS: atom_id res chain seq x y z
N MET A 1 73.22 -31.18 55.53
CA MET A 1 72.55 -29.94 55.73
C MET A 1 72.39 -29.31 54.34
N LYS A 2 71.29 -29.53 53.72
CA LYS A 2 71.03 -29.02 52.36
C LYS A 2 69.76 -28.17 52.38
N GLN A 3 69.89 -26.90 52.06
CA GLN A 3 68.83 -25.93 51.99
C GLN A 3 68.18 -26.05 50.60
N HIS A 4 66.88 -26.33 50.52
CA HIS A 4 66.11 -26.24 49.30
C HIS A 4 65.38 -24.88 49.28
N ARG A 5 65.77 -24.04 48.39
CA ARG A 5 65.07 -22.77 48.07
C ARG A 5 63.88 -23.04 47.16
N LEU A 6 62.65 -22.83 47.65
CA LEU A 6 61.45 -22.83 46.81
C LEU A 6 61.33 -21.43 46.15
N ALA A 7 61.36 -21.43 44.83
CA ALA A 7 61.03 -20.25 44.03
C ALA A 7 59.53 -20.21 43.80
N ALA A 8 58.85 -19.16 44.30
CA ALA A 8 57.44 -18.90 44.01
C ALA A 8 57.32 -18.15 42.66
N ALA A 9 56.73 -18.84 41.68
CA ALA A 9 56.37 -18.21 40.42
C ALA A 9 55.01 -17.49 40.58
N ILE A 10 55.02 -16.16 40.51
CA ILE A 10 53.80 -15.34 40.43
C ILE A 10 53.34 -15.35 39.01
N ALA A 11 52.23 -16.09 38.71
CA ALA A 11 51.51 -15.99 37.42
C ALA A 11 50.64 -14.76 37.46
N LEU A 12 51.00 -13.73 36.67
CA LEU A 12 50.12 -12.61 36.32
C LEU A 12 49.04 -13.13 35.37
N VAL A 13 47.81 -13.29 35.87
CA VAL A 13 46.62 -13.47 35.05
C VAL A 13 46.21 -12.12 34.51
N GLY A 14 46.56 -11.84 33.25
CA GLY A 14 46.04 -10.70 32.49
C GLY A 14 44.53 -10.86 32.25
N LEU A 15 43.73 -10.06 32.94
CA LEU A 15 42.32 -9.89 32.61
C LEU A 15 42.23 -9.18 31.27
N VAL A 16 42.01 -9.93 30.17
CA VAL A 16 41.58 -9.37 28.89
C VAL A 16 40.09 -9.02 29.06
N LEU A 17 39.80 -7.74 29.27
CA LEU A 17 38.45 -7.20 29.14
C LEU A 17 38.07 -7.25 27.64
N SER A 18 37.63 -8.42 27.19
CA SER A 18 36.89 -8.52 25.94
C SER A 18 35.55 -7.82 26.13
N GLY A 19 35.43 -6.62 25.57
CA GLY A 19 34.16 -5.95 25.42
C GLY A 19 33.24 -6.87 24.64
N CYS A 20 32.33 -7.55 25.32
CA CYS A 20 31.23 -8.28 24.68
C CYS A 20 30.29 -7.24 24.04
N ASP A 21 30.45 -7.02 22.76
CA ASP A 21 29.37 -6.56 21.91
C ASP A 21 28.34 -7.70 21.93
N SER A 22 27.37 -7.57 22.85
CA SER A 22 26.30 -8.55 23.03
C SER A 22 25.33 -8.43 21.87
N GLN A 23 25.71 -8.88 20.69
CA GLN A 23 24.74 -9.38 19.74
C GLN A 23 24.07 -10.58 20.42
N THR A 24 22.89 -10.36 20.98
CA THR A 24 22.06 -11.42 21.53
C THR A 24 21.63 -12.31 20.37
N ASN A 25 22.44 -13.35 20.16
CA ASN A 25 22.11 -14.39 19.16
C ASN A 25 20.92 -15.19 19.72
N VAL A 26 19.70 -14.76 19.38
CA VAL A 26 18.47 -15.39 19.84
C VAL A 26 18.34 -16.74 19.13
N GLU A 27 18.37 -17.82 19.90
CA GLU A 27 18.12 -19.16 19.33
C GLU A 27 16.65 -19.30 18.91
N LEU A 28 16.45 -19.77 17.67
CA LEU A 28 15.13 -20.03 17.09
C LEU A 28 14.91 -21.55 16.84
N LYS A 29 15.15 -22.34 17.88
CA LYS A 29 15.11 -23.80 17.79
C LYS A 29 13.71 -24.35 18.10
N THR A 30 13.07 -23.86 19.14
CA THR A 30 11.75 -24.35 19.59
C THR A 30 10.60 -23.67 18.85
N PRO A 31 9.42 -24.33 18.74
CA PRO A 31 8.21 -23.69 18.19
C PRO A 31 7.85 -22.39 18.89
N ALA A 32 8.02 -22.30 20.21
CA ALA A 32 7.75 -21.09 20.99
C ALA A 32 8.68 -19.93 20.60
N GLN A 33 9.98 -20.21 20.44
CA GLN A 33 10.95 -19.19 20.00
C GLN A 33 10.67 -18.68 18.59
N LYS A 34 10.30 -19.60 17.67
CA LYS A 34 9.91 -19.25 16.30
C LYS A 34 8.64 -18.40 16.27
N ALA A 35 7.64 -18.73 17.10
CA ALA A 35 6.42 -17.95 17.23
C ALA A 35 6.70 -16.55 17.78
N SER A 36 7.53 -16.44 18.82
CA SER A 36 7.93 -15.14 19.38
C SER A 36 8.66 -14.27 18.36
N TYR A 37 9.56 -14.84 17.56
CA TYR A 37 10.21 -14.13 16.46
C TYR A 37 9.20 -13.67 15.41
N GLY A 38 8.23 -14.52 15.04
CA GLY A 38 7.17 -14.19 14.09
C GLY A 38 6.30 -13.01 14.56
N ILE A 39 5.98 -12.96 15.86
CA ILE A 39 5.25 -11.81 16.45
C ILE A 39 6.08 -10.54 16.33
N GLY A 40 7.36 -10.59 16.71
CA GLY A 40 8.27 -9.44 16.58
C GLY A 40 8.44 -8.97 15.14
N LEU A 41 8.55 -9.91 14.19
CA LEU A 41 8.66 -9.61 12.76
C LEU A 41 7.39 -8.91 12.23
N ASN A 42 6.21 -9.39 12.61
CA ASN A 42 4.94 -8.75 12.21
C ASN A 42 4.79 -7.36 12.82
N MET A 43 5.12 -7.19 14.10
CA MET A 43 5.14 -5.88 14.76
C MET A 43 6.10 -4.91 14.05
N GLY A 44 7.33 -5.36 13.76
CA GLY A 44 8.32 -4.54 13.05
C GLY A 44 7.83 -4.12 11.66
N LYS A 45 7.18 -5.02 10.90
CA LYS A 45 6.59 -4.68 9.61
C LYS A 45 5.49 -3.63 9.73
N SER A 46 4.58 -3.76 10.71
CA SER A 46 3.54 -2.76 10.94
C SER A 46 4.12 -1.40 11.29
N LEU A 47 5.09 -1.35 12.21
CA LEU A 47 5.77 -0.11 12.58
C LEU A 47 6.50 0.55 11.40
N SER A 48 7.15 -0.25 10.55
CA SER A 48 7.79 0.24 9.32
C SER A 48 6.76 0.80 8.32
N GLN A 49 5.63 0.13 8.13
CA GLN A 49 4.53 0.62 7.29
C GLN A 49 3.95 1.95 7.78
N GLU A 50 3.97 2.17 9.10
CA GLU A 50 3.59 3.44 9.73
C GLU A 50 4.74 4.47 9.71
N GLY A 51 5.87 4.13 9.10
CA GLY A 51 7.03 5.01 8.98
C GLY A 51 7.84 5.19 10.25
N MET A 52 7.79 4.23 11.17
CA MET A 52 8.53 4.22 12.43
C MET A 52 9.81 3.36 12.36
N ASP A 53 10.54 3.45 11.25
CA ASP A 53 11.76 2.63 11.01
C ASP A 53 12.91 2.95 11.93
N ASP A 54 12.89 4.11 12.60
CA ASP A 54 13.94 4.61 13.48
C ASP A 54 13.68 4.34 14.97
N LEU A 55 12.68 3.53 15.31
CA LEU A 55 12.45 3.11 16.68
C LEU A 55 13.60 2.25 17.19
N ASP A 56 13.99 2.49 18.47
CA ASP A 56 14.96 1.64 19.16
C ASP A 56 14.33 0.27 19.48
N SER A 57 14.68 -0.73 18.68
CA SER A 57 14.18 -2.09 18.84
C SER A 57 14.53 -2.71 20.19
N LYS A 58 15.63 -2.26 20.84
CA LYS A 58 16.01 -2.73 22.18
C LYS A 58 15.09 -2.14 23.24
N ALA A 59 14.72 -0.85 23.11
CA ALA A 59 13.76 -0.22 23.99
C ALA A 59 12.37 -0.84 23.85
N VAL A 60 11.93 -1.15 22.62
CA VAL A 60 10.66 -1.88 22.37
C VAL A 60 10.69 -3.25 23.03
N ALA A 61 11.76 -4.04 22.83
CA ALA A 61 11.90 -5.34 23.44
C ALA A 61 11.89 -5.27 24.97
N LYS A 62 12.53 -4.23 25.53
CA LYS A 62 12.54 -3.97 26.99
C LYS A 62 11.16 -3.68 27.54
N GLY A 63 10.37 -2.86 26.85
CA GLY A 63 8.98 -2.58 27.22
C GLY A 63 8.12 -3.85 27.23
N ILE A 64 8.29 -4.69 26.20
CA ILE A 64 7.60 -6.00 26.12
C ILE A 64 8.02 -6.91 27.29
N GLU A 65 9.31 -7.00 27.60
CA GLU A 65 9.84 -7.79 28.71
C GLU A 65 9.24 -7.34 30.04
N ASP A 66 9.20 -6.05 30.29
CA ASP A 66 8.69 -5.49 31.54
C ASP A 66 7.18 -5.73 31.69
N ALA A 67 6.43 -5.58 30.60
CA ALA A 67 4.99 -5.85 30.59
C ALA A 67 4.68 -7.33 30.86
N LEU A 68 5.32 -8.26 30.13
CA LEU A 68 5.11 -9.70 30.32
C LEU A 68 5.59 -10.17 31.69
N GLY A 69 6.68 -9.57 32.20
CA GLY A 69 7.23 -9.86 33.52
C GLY A 69 6.49 -9.19 34.67
N LYS A 70 5.41 -8.42 34.41
CA LYS A 70 4.67 -7.62 35.39
C LYS A 70 5.59 -6.74 36.25
N LYS A 71 6.66 -6.23 35.66
CA LYS A 71 7.59 -5.32 36.29
C LYS A 71 7.00 -3.91 36.40
N LYS A 72 7.47 -3.11 37.35
CA LYS A 72 7.07 -1.71 37.40
C LYS A 72 7.51 -0.98 36.13
N GLN A 73 6.63 -0.18 35.57
CA GLN A 73 6.91 0.74 34.47
C GLN A 73 8.10 1.65 34.82
N GLN A 74 9.04 1.82 33.90
CA GLN A 74 10.27 2.61 34.14
C GLN A 74 10.05 4.10 33.86
N LEU A 75 9.08 4.44 32.99
CA LEU A 75 8.73 5.82 32.68
C LEU A 75 7.44 6.21 33.40
N THR A 76 7.29 7.49 33.72
CA THR A 76 6.02 8.02 34.22
C THR A 76 4.99 8.12 33.09
N ASP A 77 3.71 8.28 33.44
CA ASP A 77 2.64 8.45 32.44
C ASP A 77 2.81 9.77 31.67
N GLU A 78 3.37 10.80 32.31
CA GLU A 78 3.72 12.07 31.68
C GLU A 78 4.81 11.88 30.63
N GLU A 79 5.92 11.19 30.97
CA GLU A 79 7.01 10.90 30.03
C GLU A 79 6.55 10.07 28.84
N LEU A 80 5.64 9.12 29.04
CA LEU A 80 5.05 8.35 27.93
C LEU A 80 4.16 9.24 27.05
N THR A 81 3.36 10.12 27.64
CA THR A 81 2.52 11.05 26.91
C THR A 81 3.36 11.98 26.03
N GLU A 82 4.43 12.54 26.57
CA GLU A 82 5.37 13.38 25.81
C GLU A 82 6.05 12.60 24.67
N ALA A 83 6.48 11.36 24.93
CA ALA A 83 7.10 10.52 23.93
C ALA A 83 6.14 10.18 22.76
N PHE A 84 4.88 9.87 23.08
CA PHE A 84 3.87 9.61 22.04
C PHE A 84 3.49 10.87 21.27
N ALA A 85 3.37 12.02 21.93
CA ALA A 85 3.15 13.31 21.26
C ALA A 85 4.31 13.65 20.30
N PHE A 86 5.55 13.36 20.68
CA PHE A 86 6.71 13.52 19.79
C PHE A 86 6.60 12.60 18.54
N LEU A 87 6.23 11.33 18.71
CA LEU A 87 6.04 10.41 17.58
C LEU A 87 4.91 10.86 16.65
N GLN A 88 3.78 11.30 17.23
CA GLN A 88 2.66 11.82 16.44
C GLN A 88 3.08 13.04 15.61
N LYS A 89 3.76 13.99 16.22
CA LYS A 89 4.25 15.19 15.50
C LYS A 89 5.18 14.81 14.34
N ARG A 90 6.09 13.87 14.56
CA ARG A 90 7.00 13.38 13.51
C ARG A 90 6.25 12.69 12.39
N ALA A 91 5.21 11.90 12.71
CA ALA A 91 4.38 11.27 11.70
C ALA A 91 3.64 12.32 10.85
N GLU A 92 3.08 13.36 11.47
CA GLU A 92 2.45 14.48 10.79
C GLU A 92 3.43 15.23 9.86
N GLU A 93 4.63 15.58 10.37
CA GLU A 93 5.68 16.24 9.58
C GLU A 93 6.10 15.39 8.37
N ARG A 94 6.21 14.08 8.54
CA ARG A 94 6.54 13.14 7.47
C ARG A 94 5.43 13.07 6.42
N MET A 95 4.17 12.99 6.84
CA MET A 95 3.02 12.98 5.93
C MET A 95 2.95 14.25 5.08
N VAL A 96 3.22 15.41 5.68
CA VAL A 96 3.31 16.70 4.96
C VAL A 96 4.44 16.67 3.94
N ALA A 97 5.64 16.21 4.34
CA ALA A 97 6.79 16.13 3.44
C ALA A 97 6.53 15.20 2.24
N ILE A 98 5.93 14.02 2.47
CA ILE A 98 5.53 13.09 1.40
C ILE A 98 4.50 13.76 0.47
N GLY A 99 3.51 14.47 1.03
CA GLY A 99 2.51 15.18 0.25
C GLY A 99 3.12 16.28 -0.64
N ASP A 100 4.10 17.03 -0.14
CA ASP A 100 4.82 18.04 -0.90
C ASP A 100 5.68 17.44 -2.02
N GLU A 101 6.34 16.32 -1.76
CA GLU A 101 7.09 15.58 -2.78
C GLU A 101 6.16 15.04 -3.87
N ASN A 102 5.03 14.45 -3.50
CA ASN A 102 4.02 13.95 -4.44
C ASN A 102 3.45 15.07 -5.31
N ALA A 103 3.14 16.24 -4.73
CA ALA A 103 2.65 17.40 -5.48
C ALA A 103 3.65 17.84 -6.56
N LYS A 104 4.95 17.93 -6.21
CA LYS A 104 6.01 18.31 -7.14
C LYS A 104 6.21 17.24 -8.24
N ALA A 105 6.30 15.98 -7.83
CA ALA A 105 6.47 14.85 -8.75
C ALA A 105 5.27 14.69 -9.68
N GLY A 106 4.05 14.82 -9.13
CA GLY A 106 2.80 14.75 -9.87
C GLY A 106 2.66 15.83 -10.92
N LYS A 107 2.98 17.09 -10.57
CA LYS A 107 2.99 18.20 -11.52
C LYS A 107 3.94 17.93 -12.68
N LYS A 108 5.17 17.52 -12.39
CA LYS A 108 6.15 17.18 -13.42
C LYS A 108 5.66 16.03 -14.30
N PHE A 109 5.13 14.97 -13.70
CA PHE A 109 4.57 13.83 -14.41
C PHE A 109 3.47 14.27 -15.40
N LEU A 110 2.50 15.06 -14.97
CA LEU A 110 1.40 15.52 -15.82
C LEU A 110 1.87 16.47 -16.92
N GLU A 111 2.85 17.33 -16.65
CA GLU A 111 3.46 18.21 -17.68
C GLU A 111 4.15 17.40 -18.77
N GLU A 112 4.83 16.30 -18.42
CA GLU A 112 5.49 15.40 -19.37
C GLU A 112 4.48 14.51 -20.09
N ASN A 113 3.52 13.96 -19.36
CA ASN A 113 2.48 13.08 -19.90
C ASN A 113 1.57 13.79 -20.91
N GLY A 114 1.19 15.05 -20.64
CA GLY A 114 0.34 15.84 -21.54
C GLY A 114 1.01 16.20 -22.89
N LYS A 115 2.32 16.00 -23.03
CA LYS A 115 3.06 16.19 -24.30
C LYS A 115 3.11 14.91 -25.13
N ARG A 116 2.68 13.76 -24.59
CA ARG A 116 2.71 12.49 -25.30
C ARG A 116 1.63 12.47 -26.40
N ASP A 117 1.97 11.90 -27.52
CA ASP A 117 1.02 11.65 -28.59
C ASP A 117 -0.11 10.74 -28.09
N GLY A 118 -1.35 11.10 -28.43
CA GLY A 118 -2.55 10.37 -28.01
C GLY A 118 -3.14 10.76 -26.66
N VAL A 119 -2.42 11.55 -25.85
CA VAL A 119 -2.93 12.08 -24.57
C VAL A 119 -3.68 13.37 -24.80
N THR A 120 -4.92 13.44 -24.32
CA THR A 120 -5.75 14.64 -24.30
C THR A 120 -5.80 15.21 -22.89
N THR A 121 -5.60 16.52 -22.77
CA THR A 121 -5.75 17.26 -21.50
C THR A 121 -7.01 18.11 -21.56
N THR A 122 -7.90 17.96 -20.58
CA THR A 122 -9.13 18.76 -20.47
C THR A 122 -8.88 20.11 -19.78
N ALA A 123 -9.89 20.97 -19.75
CA ALA A 123 -9.81 22.26 -19.09
C ALA A 123 -9.61 22.16 -17.56
N SER A 124 -10.05 21.07 -16.94
CA SER A 124 -9.85 20.80 -15.50
C SER A 124 -8.44 20.30 -15.16
N GLY A 125 -7.66 19.94 -16.19
CA GLY A 125 -6.35 19.31 -16.03
C GLY A 125 -6.39 17.78 -16.01
N LEU A 126 -7.57 17.16 -16.12
CA LEU A 126 -7.67 15.72 -16.32
C LEU A 126 -6.98 15.34 -17.62
N GLN A 127 -6.20 14.25 -17.61
CA GLN A 127 -5.59 13.72 -18.83
C GLN A 127 -6.10 12.32 -19.10
N TYR A 128 -6.30 11.99 -20.36
CA TYR A 128 -6.72 10.66 -20.78
C TYR A 128 -6.19 10.26 -22.15
N GLU A 129 -6.10 8.97 -22.36
CA GLU A 129 -5.70 8.32 -23.61
C GLU A 129 -6.73 7.24 -23.94
N ILE A 130 -7.28 7.25 -25.18
CA ILE A 130 -8.24 6.25 -25.61
C ILE A 130 -7.45 5.00 -26.05
N VAL A 131 -7.59 3.91 -25.30
CA VAL A 131 -6.94 2.63 -25.59
C VAL A 131 -7.77 1.79 -26.57
N LYS A 132 -9.11 1.82 -26.43
CA LYS A 132 -10.06 1.16 -27.32
C LYS A 132 -11.27 2.07 -27.53
N LYS A 133 -11.56 2.40 -28.77
CA LYS A 133 -12.76 3.17 -29.13
C LYS A 133 -14.02 2.30 -29.17
N ALA A 134 -15.16 2.92 -28.85
CA ALA A 134 -16.49 2.37 -29.07
C ALA A 134 -17.46 3.52 -29.32
N ASP A 135 -18.64 3.20 -29.88
CA ASP A 135 -19.69 4.16 -30.26
C ASP A 135 -20.98 3.94 -29.45
N GLY A 136 -20.87 3.33 -28.28
CA GLY A 136 -21.99 3.13 -27.35
C GLY A 136 -22.52 4.44 -26.76
N PRO A 137 -23.61 4.40 -26.00
CA PRO A 137 -24.13 5.60 -25.34
C PRO A 137 -23.14 6.16 -24.31
N GLN A 138 -23.21 7.48 -24.09
CA GLN A 138 -22.44 8.17 -23.04
C GLN A 138 -23.26 8.25 -21.75
N PRO A 139 -22.65 8.01 -20.58
CA PRO A 139 -23.30 8.19 -19.29
C PRO A 139 -23.59 9.67 -18.99
N LYS A 140 -24.65 9.90 -18.22
CA LYS A 140 -24.96 11.18 -17.59
C LYS A 140 -24.52 11.16 -16.14
N ALA A 141 -24.39 12.32 -15.52
CA ALA A 141 -24.03 12.45 -14.11
C ALA A 141 -25.00 11.72 -13.14
N THR A 142 -26.24 11.49 -13.56
CA THR A 142 -27.28 10.82 -12.76
C THR A 142 -27.31 9.31 -12.93
N ASP A 143 -26.53 8.76 -13.84
CA ASP A 143 -26.59 7.34 -14.19
C ASP A 143 -25.76 6.49 -13.22
N VAL A 144 -26.10 5.20 -13.19
CA VAL A 144 -25.28 4.16 -12.59
C VAL A 144 -24.58 3.43 -13.72
N VAL A 145 -23.28 3.24 -13.60
CA VAL A 145 -22.45 2.59 -14.62
C VAL A 145 -21.79 1.33 -14.08
N THR A 146 -21.54 0.38 -14.97
CA THR A 146 -20.75 -0.82 -14.71
C THR A 146 -19.38 -0.63 -15.34
N VAL A 147 -18.31 -0.74 -14.52
CA VAL A 147 -16.93 -0.54 -14.98
C VAL A 147 -16.00 -1.65 -14.51
N HIS A 148 -14.99 -1.95 -15.34
CA HIS A 148 -13.76 -2.57 -14.88
C HIS A 148 -12.65 -1.52 -14.80
N TYR A 149 -11.81 -1.62 -13.77
CA TYR A 149 -10.69 -0.70 -13.60
C TYR A 149 -9.54 -1.32 -12.84
N GLU A 150 -8.38 -0.72 -13.01
CA GLU A 150 -7.22 -0.89 -12.15
C GLU A 150 -6.60 0.48 -11.87
N GLY A 151 -6.48 0.83 -10.59
CA GLY A 151 -5.93 2.08 -10.10
C GLY A 151 -4.50 1.91 -9.58
N ARG A 152 -3.60 2.80 -10.02
CA ARG A 152 -2.18 2.80 -9.66
C ARG A 152 -1.70 4.20 -9.30
N LEU A 153 -0.64 4.25 -8.52
CA LEU A 153 0.19 5.45 -8.39
C LEU A 153 1.08 5.62 -9.63
N THR A 154 1.75 6.76 -9.74
CA THR A 154 2.66 7.04 -10.87
C THR A 154 3.91 6.17 -10.91
N ASP A 155 4.28 5.54 -9.79
CA ASP A 155 5.36 4.54 -9.69
C ASP A 155 4.94 3.13 -10.11
N GLY A 156 3.65 2.94 -10.45
CA GLY A 156 3.07 1.66 -10.84
C GLY A 156 2.47 0.84 -9.70
N THR A 157 2.57 1.30 -8.45
CA THR A 157 1.97 0.62 -7.29
C THR A 157 0.45 0.55 -7.46
N VAL A 158 -0.11 -0.65 -7.54
CA VAL A 158 -1.56 -0.88 -7.60
C VAL A 158 -2.17 -0.67 -6.22
N PHE A 159 -3.18 0.18 -6.12
CA PHE A 159 -3.88 0.41 -4.87
C PHE A 159 -5.31 -0.14 -4.85
N ASP A 160 -5.91 -0.35 -6.02
CA ASP A 160 -7.24 -0.95 -6.15
C ASP A 160 -7.45 -1.51 -7.56
N SER A 161 -8.10 -2.69 -7.68
CA SER A 161 -8.37 -3.35 -8.97
C SER A 161 -9.63 -4.20 -8.92
N SER A 162 -10.63 -3.85 -9.72
CA SER A 162 -11.80 -4.70 -9.94
C SER A 162 -11.44 -5.95 -10.76
N ILE A 163 -10.35 -5.86 -11.54
CA ILE A 163 -9.84 -6.98 -12.35
C ILE A 163 -9.28 -8.06 -11.45
N GLU A 164 -8.48 -7.69 -10.44
CA GLU A 164 -7.96 -8.63 -9.45
C GLU A 164 -9.06 -9.27 -8.60
N ARG A 165 -10.15 -8.53 -8.32
CA ARG A 165 -11.33 -9.08 -7.65
C ARG A 165 -12.16 -10.01 -8.53
N GLY A 166 -11.89 -10.06 -9.83
CA GLY A 166 -12.57 -10.95 -10.79
C GLY A 166 -13.98 -10.52 -11.17
N SER A 167 -14.44 -9.32 -10.81
CA SER A 167 -15.78 -8.83 -11.11
C SER A 167 -15.80 -7.32 -11.33
N PRO A 168 -16.57 -6.81 -12.32
CA PRO A 168 -16.82 -5.38 -12.47
C PRO A 168 -17.59 -4.83 -11.28
N ILE A 169 -17.61 -3.51 -11.16
CA ILE A 169 -18.39 -2.83 -10.11
C ILE A 169 -19.43 -1.90 -10.74
N ASP A 170 -20.52 -1.75 -10.02
CA ASP A 170 -21.55 -0.77 -10.31
C ASP A 170 -21.38 0.43 -9.39
N LEU A 171 -21.43 1.63 -9.96
CA LEU A 171 -21.29 2.86 -9.17
C LEU A 171 -22.10 4.01 -9.78
N PRO A 172 -22.68 4.88 -8.96
CA PRO A 172 -23.30 6.11 -9.44
C PRO A 172 -22.21 7.07 -9.93
N VAL A 173 -22.37 7.63 -11.13
CA VAL A 173 -21.42 8.60 -11.71
C VAL A 173 -21.16 9.78 -10.78
N SER A 174 -22.17 10.28 -10.07
CA SER A 174 -22.03 11.38 -9.14
C SER A 174 -21.39 11.01 -7.78
N GLY A 175 -21.14 9.73 -7.51
CA GLY A 175 -20.67 9.22 -6.21
C GLY A 175 -19.15 8.95 -6.14
N VAL A 176 -18.40 9.32 -7.18
CA VAL A 176 -16.96 9.02 -7.29
C VAL A 176 -16.13 10.32 -7.27
N ILE A 177 -14.80 10.18 -7.30
CA ILE A 177 -13.89 11.34 -7.36
C ILE A 177 -14.15 12.21 -8.60
N PRO A 178 -13.94 13.53 -8.53
CA PRO A 178 -14.26 14.46 -9.62
C PRO A 178 -13.67 14.05 -10.98
N GLY A 179 -12.44 13.55 -11.00
CA GLY A 179 -11.80 13.07 -12.24
C GLY A 179 -12.54 11.90 -12.90
N TRP A 180 -13.15 11.01 -12.12
CA TRP A 180 -13.99 9.94 -12.66
C TRP A 180 -15.35 10.46 -13.14
N VAL A 181 -15.96 11.40 -12.41
CA VAL A 181 -17.22 12.04 -12.83
C VAL A 181 -17.07 12.66 -14.21
N GLU A 182 -15.96 13.36 -14.45
CA GLU A 182 -15.66 13.95 -15.74
C GLU A 182 -15.37 12.90 -16.80
N ALA A 183 -14.46 11.95 -16.49
CA ALA A 183 -14.05 10.92 -17.45
C ALA A 183 -15.20 10.05 -17.93
N LEU A 184 -16.05 9.57 -17.02
CA LEU A 184 -17.19 8.72 -17.36
C LEU A 184 -18.18 9.40 -18.32
N GLN A 185 -18.36 10.70 -18.19
CA GLN A 185 -19.23 11.47 -19.10
C GLN A 185 -18.59 11.74 -20.47
N LEU A 186 -17.29 11.56 -20.62
CA LEU A 186 -16.57 11.62 -21.91
C LEU A 186 -16.51 10.25 -22.60
N MET A 187 -16.67 9.14 -21.85
CA MET A 187 -16.57 7.78 -22.38
C MET A 187 -17.86 7.32 -23.06
N HIS A 188 -17.70 6.41 -24.00
CA HIS A 188 -18.78 5.62 -24.57
C HIS A 188 -18.78 4.19 -24.03
N VAL A 189 -19.93 3.58 -23.87
CA VAL A 189 -20.04 2.16 -23.49
C VAL A 189 -19.25 1.29 -24.47
N GLY A 190 -18.38 0.46 -23.92
CA GLY A 190 -17.44 -0.40 -24.65
C GLY A 190 -16.05 0.20 -24.86
N GLU A 191 -15.83 1.47 -24.48
CA GLU A 191 -14.51 2.10 -24.53
C GLU A 191 -13.60 1.64 -23.37
N LYS A 192 -12.30 1.61 -23.69
CA LYS A 192 -11.21 1.54 -22.72
C LYS A 192 -10.40 2.81 -22.79
N ILE A 193 -10.15 3.41 -21.66
CA ILE A 193 -9.30 4.59 -21.55
C ILE A 193 -8.25 4.41 -20.44
N LYS A 194 -7.16 5.10 -20.59
CA LYS A 194 -6.21 5.32 -19.50
C LYS A 194 -6.39 6.75 -19.01
N LEU A 195 -6.59 6.91 -17.70
CA LEU A 195 -6.78 8.20 -17.04
C LEU A 195 -5.55 8.56 -16.24
N TYR A 196 -5.23 9.85 -16.20
CA TYR A 196 -4.22 10.43 -15.34
C TYR A 196 -4.87 11.60 -14.62
N ILE A 197 -5.17 11.39 -13.36
CA ILE A 197 -6.02 12.29 -12.56
C ILE A 197 -5.14 13.11 -11.63
N PRO A 198 -5.08 14.45 -11.81
CA PRO A 198 -4.43 15.34 -10.84
C PRO A 198 -5.01 15.14 -9.44
N SER A 199 -4.22 15.35 -8.41
CA SER A 199 -4.66 15.17 -7.03
C SER A 199 -5.89 16.00 -6.68
N GLU A 200 -6.03 17.17 -7.25
CA GLU A 200 -7.16 18.11 -7.04
C GLU A 200 -8.50 17.55 -7.55
N LEU A 201 -8.45 16.63 -8.52
CA LEU A 201 -9.61 15.90 -9.05
C LEU A 201 -9.75 14.50 -8.42
N ALA A 202 -8.96 14.19 -7.41
CA ALA A 202 -8.97 12.94 -6.65
C ALA A 202 -9.14 13.20 -5.14
N TYR A 203 -8.12 12.97 -4.35
CA TYR A 203 -8.18 13.09 -2.88
C TYR A 203 -7.44 14.32 -2.32
N GLY A 204 -6.73 15.08 -3.17
CA GLY A 204 -6.00 16.29 -2.78
C GLY A 204 -4.95 16.03 -1.70
N ALA A 205 -4.89 16.95 -0.74
CA ALA A 205 -3.97 16.86 0.40
C ALA A 205 -4.37 15.81 1.45
N GLN A 206 -5.52 15.16 1.28
CA GLN A 206 -5.96 14.11 2.17
C GLN A 206 -5.53 12.73 1.61
N SER A 207 -5.09 11.85 2.50
CA SER A 207 -4.83 10.46 2.15
C SER A 207 -6.06 9.63 2.54
N PRO A 208 -6.77 9.01 1.59
CA PRO A 208 -7.94 8.19 1.91
C PRO A 208 -7.55 6.85 2.53
N SER A 209 -6.31 6.41 2.32
CA SER A 209 -5.75 5.19 2.88
C SER A 209 -4.23 5.24 2.81
N PRO A 210 -3.50 4.41 3.58
CA PRO A 210 -2.04 4.31 3.49
C PRO A 210 -1.52 3.98 2.09
N ALA A 211 -2.34 3.35 1.24
CA ALA A 211 -1.97 3.00 -0.13
C ALA A 211 -2.00 4.19 -1.10
N ILE A 212 -2.68 5.30 -0.74
CA ILE A 212 -2.78 6.50 -1.56
C ILE A 212 -2.30 7.69 -0.72
N PRO A 213 -1.01 8.03 -0.76
CA PRO A 213 -0.48 9.18 -0.04
C PRO A 213 -1.10 10.52 -0.50
N ALA A 214 -1.03 11.55 0.34
CA ALA A 214 -1.51 12.88 0.02
C ALA A 214 -0.91 13.42 -1.29
N ASN A 215 -1.69 14.20 -2.03
CA ASN A 215 -1.31 14.84 -3.30
C ASN A 215 -0.85 13.89 -4.40
N SER A 216 -1.23 12.61 -4.34
CA SER A 216 -0.89 11.64 -5.38
C SER A 216 -1.68 11.91 -6.66
N VAL A 217 -0.99 11.87 -7.81
CA VAL A 217 -1.61 11.68 -9.11
C VAL A 217 -2.02 10.22 -9.24
N LEU A 218 -3.24 9.97 -9.68
CA LEU A 218 -3.78 8.63 -9.85
C LEU A 218 -3.82 8.25 -11.33
N VAL A 219 -3.42 7.03 -11.64
CA VAL A 219 -3.48 6.46 -12.99
C VAL A 219 -4.47 5.31 -12.98
N PHE A 220 -5.45 5.35 -13.88
CA PHE A 220 -6.42 4.26 -14.02
C PHE A 220 -6.43 3.71 -15.43
N ASP A 221 -6.43 2.41 -15.54
CA ASP A 221 -6.91 1.71 -16.73
C ASP A 221 -8.40 1.40 -16.48
N MET A 222 -9.31 1.96 -17.30
CA MET A 222 -10.76 1.87 -17.11
C MET A 222 -11.47 1.39 -18.36
N GLU A 223 -12.40 0.46 -18.21
CA GLU A 223 -13.33 0.02 -19.23
C GLU A 223 -14.77 0.27 -18.79
N LEU A 224 -15.52 1.03 -19.59
CA LEU A 224 -16.94 1.27 -19.37
C LEU A 224 -17.75 0.14 -20.03
N LEU A 225 -18.33 -0.75 -19.23
CA LEU A 225 -19.05 -1.94 -19.71
C LEU A 225 -20.52 -1.65 -20.02
N GLY A 226 -21.15 -0.73 -19.26
CA GLY A 226 -22.56 -0.45 -19.45
C GLY A 226 -23.08 0.70 -18.61
N ILE A 227 -24.27 1.14 -18.96
CA ILE A 227 -25.10 2.05 -18.16
C ILE A 227 -26.27 1.23 -17.66
N LYS A 228 -26.47 1.20 -16.34
CA LYS A 228 -27.59 0.46 -15.74
C LYS A 228 -28.90 1.18 -16.00
N ASP A 229 -29.88 0.41 -16.43
CA ASP A 229 -31.27 0.88 -16.52
C ASP A 229 -31.93 0.64 -15.14
N PRO A 230 -32.30 1.71 -14.41
CA PRO A 230 -32.92 1.56 -13.08
C PRO A 230 -34.26 0.80 -13.11
N SER A 231 -34.83 0.59 -14.30
CA SER A 231 -36.08 -0.16 -14.50
C SER A 231 -35.89 -1.66 -14.74
N LYS A 232 -34.63 -2.12 -14.94
CA LYS A 232 -34.33 -3.53 -15.17
C LYS A 232 -33.63 -4.12 -13.92
N PRO A 233 -34.18 -5.21 -13.33
CA PRO A 233 -33.44 -5.97 -12.34
C PRO A 233 -32.14 -6.50 -12.96
N ASP A 234 -31.08 -6.58 -12.12
CA ASP A 234 -29.74 -7.01 -12.53
C ASP A 234 -29.80 -8.27 -13.39
N ALA A 235 -29.43 -8.15 -14.67
CA ALA A 235 -29.16 -9.32 -15.48
C ALA A 235 -27.87 -9.95 -14.92
N GLU A 236 -27.96 -11.21 -14.48
CA GLU A 236 -26.78 -12.02 -14.17
C GLU A 236 -25.77 -11.90 -15.34
N PRO A 237 -24.47 -11.76 -15.07
CA PRO A 237 -23.48 -11.73 -16.14
C PRO A 237 -23.60 -13.02 -16.94
N GLU A 238 -23.94 -12.90 -18.22
CA GLU A 238 -23.89 -14.04 -19.14
C GLU A 238 -22.47 -14.60 -19.10
N ALA A 239 -22.30 -15.72 -18.41
CA ALA A 239 -21.09 -16.50 -18.41
C ALA A 239 -20.82 -16.89 -19.87
N GLY A 240 -19.76 -16.32 -20.45
CA GLY A 240 -19.35 -16.59 -21.82
C GLY A 240 -19.36 -18.08 -22.09
N ALA A 241 -20.05 -18.46 -23.14
CA ALA A 241 -20.20 -19.83 -23.63
C ALA A 241 -18.84 -20.52 -23.68
N ALA A 242 -18.53 -21.33 -22.67
CA ALA A 242 -17.43 -22.26 -22.71
C ALA A 242 -17.80 -23.32 -23.76
N ALA A 243 -17.09 -23.34 -24.87
CA ALA A 243 -17.14 -24.38 -25.86
C ALA A 243 -16.94 -25.73 -25.19
N GLN A 244 -17.97 -26.58 -25.23
CA GLN A 244 -17.87 -27.97 -24.83
C GLN A 244 -16.95 -28.69 -25.81
N PRO A 245 -15.96 -29.49 -25.39
CA PRO A 245 -15.25 -30.39 -26.27
C PRO A 245 -16.20 -31.57 -26.61
N GLU A 246 -16.51 -31.73 -27.90
CA GLU A 246 -17.19 -32.89 -28.40
C GLU A 246 -16.48 -34.18 -28.05
N ALA A 247 -17.12 -35.02 -27.25
CA ALA A 247 -16.67 -36.38 -26.98
C ALA A 247 -16.89 -37.22 -28.26
N LYS A 248 -15.80 -37.56 -28.95
CA LYS A 248 -15.81 -38.59 -29.97
C LYS A 248 -16.07 -39.94 -29.32
N ALA A 249 -17.24 -40.49 -29.62
CA ALA A 249 -17.54 -41.88 -29.38
C ALA A 249 -16.75 -42.74 -30.39
N ASP A 250 -15.78 -43.49 -29.90
CA ASP A 250 -15.23 -44.61 -30.65
C ASP A 250 -15.89 -45.91 -30.17
N ALA A 251 -16.76 -46.39 -31.03
CA ALA A 251 -17.29 -47.74 -30.97
C ALA A 251 -16.27 -48.68 -31.60
N LYS A 252 -15.79 -49.70 -30.88
CA LYS A 252 -15.42 -50.97 -31.45
C LYS A 252 -15.33 -52.13 -30.43
N LYS A 253 -16.21 -53.12 -30.68
CA LYS A 253 -16.09 -54.57 -30.49
C LYS A 253 -15.65 -55.09 -29.16
#